data_332b58d2c650de8a95ea27717f1d8f5b
#
_entry.id   332b58d2c650de8a95ea27717f1d8f5b
#
_cell.length_a   1.000
_cell.length_b   1.000
_cell.length_c   1.000
_cell.angle_alpha   90.00
_cell.angle_beta   90.00
_cell.angle_gamma   90.00
#
_symmetry.space_group_name_H-M   'P 1'
#
loop_
_entity.id
_entity.type
_entity.pdbx_description
1 polymer ?
#
loop_
_entity_poly.entity_id
_entity_poly.type
_entity_poly.pdbx_seq_one_letter_code
_entity_poly.pdbx_strand_id
1 'polypeptide(L)'
;RQGAVEIGQQSSVVKNAAALLQKAENRSEAGLFMAEGARLCADAARSQTEIAACFFTENAAKKYKDYLDPVLKQTEHAYCIEEHIAPMLSDTKNPQGIFCVCRMPKRRADGLPVSAESDTRPCRHVLVMENIQDPSNMGNVLRTAEALGVRHLSLVGTCCDVYAPKVLRG
;
A
#
# COMPACT_ATOMS: atom_id res chain seq x y z
N ARG A 1 -15.97 4.82 18.56
CA ARG A 1 -14.49 4.64 18.55
C ARG A 1 -14.22 3.17 18.70
N GLN A 2 -13.95 2.44 17.62
CA GLN A 2 -13.23 1.19 17.73
C GLN A 2 -11.84 1.57 18.24
N GLY A 3 -11.53 1.25 19.50
CA GLY A 3 -10.26 1.56 20.11
C GLY A 3 -9.17 0.75 19.41
N ALA A 4 -8.06 1.40 19.06
CA ALA A 4 -6.87 0.70 18.58
C ALA A 4 -6.39 -0.28 19.66
N VAL A 5 -6.01 -1.49 19.24
CA VAL A 5 -5.49 -2.52 20.12
C VAL A 5 -3.97 -2.36 20.23
N GLU A 6 -3.43 -2.36 21.45
CA GLU A 6 -1.99 -2.43 21.64
C GLU A 6 -1.48 -3.85 21.36
N ILE A 7 -0.43 -3.96 20.55
CA ILE A 7 0.19 -5.24 20.21
C ILE A 7 1.71 -5.16 20.32
N GLY A 8 2.33 -6.26 20.73
CA GLY A 8 3.76 -6.38 20.91
C GLY A 8 4.50 -6.95 19.69
N GLN A 9 5.82 -6.89 19.74
CA GLN A 9 6.74 -7.36 18.69
C GLN A 9 6.56 -8.84 18.33
N GLN A 10 6.19 -9.68 19.28
CA GLN A 10 5.99 -11.12 19.07
C GLN A 10 4.60 -11.48 18.51
N SER A 11 3.73 -10.49 18.33
CA SER A 11 2.41 -10.71 17.74
C SER A 11 2.53 -11.30 16.34
N SER A 12 1.70 -12.32 16.05
CA SER A 12 1.59 -12.89 14.70
C SER A 12 1.14 -11.84 13.68
N VAL A 13 0.35 -10.87 14.11
CA VAL A 13 -0.13 -9.76 13.24
C VAL A 13 1.05 -8.91 12.75
N VAL A 14 1.99 -8.55 13.63
CA VAL A 14 3.20 -7.81 13.25
C VAL A 14 4.09 -8.65 12.34
N LYS A 15 4.30 -9.93 12.65
CA LYS A 15 5.13 -10.83 11.84
C LYS A 15 4.56 -11.03 10.44
N ASN A 16 3.26 -11.23 10.33
CA ASN A 16 2.59 -11.39 9.05
C ASN A 16 2.67 -10.12 8.21
N ALA A 17 2.50 -8.94 8.82
CA ALA A 17 2.65 -7.67 8.13
C ALA A 17 4.10 -7.46 7.66
N ALA A 18 5.10 -7.74 8.50
CA ALA A 18 6.51 -7.64 8.15
C ALA A 18 6.91 -8.56 6.98
N ALA A 19 6.29 -9.73 6.87
CA ALA A 19 6.55 -10.66 5.76
C ALA A 19 6.19 -10.06 4.39
N LEU A 20 5.25 -9.12 4.33
CA LEU A 20 4.86 -8.43 3.09
C LEU A 20 5.96 -7.52 2.52
N LEU A 21 6.94 -7.13 3.34
CA LEU A 21 8.09 -6.33 2.89
C LEU A 21 9.16 -7.15 2.17
N GLN A 22 9.18 -8.46 2.36
CA GLN A 22 10.31 -9.30 1.99
C GLN A 22 10.26 -9.75 0.53
N LYS A 23 9.20 -10.44 0.13
CA LYS A 23 9.11 -11.11 -1.17
C LYS A 23 7.78 -10.84 -1.86
N ALA A 24 7.84 -10.77 -3.20
CA ALA A 24 6.64 -10.63 -4.03
C ALA A 24 5.67 -11.81 -3.85
N GLU A 25 6.19 -13.02 -3.66
CA GLU A 25 5.39 -14.23 -3.43
C GLU A 25 4.53 -14.09 -2.16
N ASN A 26 5.11 -13.58 -1.06
CA ASN A 26 4.37 -13.36 0.18
C ASN A 26 3.18 -12.41 -0.03
N ARG A 27 3.38 -11.37 -0.83
CA ARG A 27 2.31 -10.41 -1.16
C ARG A 27 1.25 -11.03 -2.05
N SER A 28 1.65 -11.74 -3.11
CA SER A 28 0.71 -12.34 -4.05
C SER A 28 -0.10 -13.47 -3.42
N GLU A 29 0.50 -14.32 -2.60
CA GLU A 29 -0.18 -15.39 -1.87
C GLU A 29 -1.19 -14.84 -0.86
N ALA A 30 -0.80 -13.80 -0.13
CA ALA A 30 -1.70 -13.14 0.83
C ALA A 30 -2.75 -12.26 0.15
N GLY A 31 -2.52 -11.82 -1.09
CA GLY A 31 -3.34 -10.79 -1.74
C GLY A 31 -3.25 -9.42 -1.06
N LEU A 32 -2.13 -9.15 -0.38
CA LEU A 32 -1.92 -7.99 0.46
C LEU A 32 -0.60 -7.30 0.11
N PHE A 33 -0.53 -5.99 0.36
CA PHE A 33 0.69 -5.21 0.26
C PHE A 33 0.79 -4.18 1.37
N MET A 34 1.98 -3.65 1.61
CA MET A 34 2.24 -2.66 2.65
C MET A 34 2.39 -1.27 2.03
N ALA A 35 1.59 -0.32 2.49
CA ALA A 35 1.78 1.11 2.27
C ALA A 35 2.41 1.73 3.52
N GLU A 36 3.53 2.43 3.36
CA GLU A 36 4.27 3.05 4.44
C GLU A 36 4.27 4.57 4.34
N GLY A 37 4.04 5.23 5.46
CA GLY A 37 4.09 6.67 5.59
C GLY A 37 2.72 7.35 5.54
N ALA A 38 2.64 8.51 6.19
CA ALA A 38 1.38 9.22 6.40
C ALA A 38 0.66 9.54 5.09
N ARG A 39 1.38 10.09 4.13
CA ARG A 39 0.80 10.51 2.85
C ARG A 39 0.30 9.32 2.03
N LEU A 40 1.12 8.30 1.86
CA LEU A 40 0.74 7.13 1.06
C LEU A 40 -0.44 6.38 1.67
N CYS A 41 -0.48 6.23 3.00
CA CYS A 41 -1.62 5.64 3.69
C CYS A 41 -2.91 6.46 3.51
N ALA A 42 -2.81 7.79 3.58
CA ALA A 42 -3.95 8.67 3.32
C ALA A 42 -4.40 8.60 1.85
N ASP A 43 -3.49 8.48 0.90
CA ASP A 43 -3.79 8.31 -0.52
C ASP A 43 -4.50 6.96 -0.76
N ALA A 44 -4.07 5.89 -0.11
CA ALA A 44 -4.77 4.60 -0.14
C ALA A 44 -6.22 4.72 0.35
N ALA A 45 -6.44 5.42 1.46
CA ALA A 45 -7.78 5.66 1.98
C ALA A 45 -8.65 6.48 1.01
N ARG A 46 -8.09 7.53 0.38
CA ARG A 46 -8.78 8.36 -0.61
C ARG A 46 -9.12 7.63 -1.90
N SER A 47 -8.27 6.70 -2.32
CA SER A 47 -8.50 5.89 -3.52
C SER A 47 -9.44 4.71 -3.31
N GLN A 48 -10.09 4.61 -2.15
CA GLN A 48 -10.99 3.53 -1.77
C GLN A 48 -10.32 2.15 -1.77
N THR A 49 -9.01 2.12 -1.56
CA THR A 49 -8.28 0.86 -1.33
C THR A 49 -8.74 0.26 -0.01
N GLU A 50 -9.09 -1.03 -0.01
CA GLU A 50 -9.47 -1.73 1.22
C GLU A 50 -8.25 -1.86 2.15
N ILE A 51 -8.33 -1.27 3.34
CA ILE A 51 -7.28 -1.30 4.34
C ILE A 51 -7.63 -2.35 5.40
N ALA A 52 -6.95 -3.49 5.35
CA ALA A 52 -7.18 -4.60 6.28
C ALA A 52 -6.63 -4.30 7.68
N ALA A 53 -5.50 -3.61 7.77
CA ALA A 53 -4.91 -3.22 9.05
C ALA A 53 -4.13 -1.92 8.94
N CYS A 54 -4.14 -1.12 9.99
CA CYS A 54 -3.31 0.06 10.14
C CYS A 54 -2.51 -0.06 11.45
N PHE A 55 -1.20 0.07 11.34
CA PHE A 55 -0.27 0.13 12.47
C PHE A 55 0.24 1.55 12.61
N PHE A 56 0.25 2.08 13.81
CA PHE A 56 0.79 3.41 14.07
C PHE A 56 1.38 3.52 15.46
N THR A 57 2.38 4.40 15.61
CA THR A 57 2.93 4.75 16.91
C THR A 57 2.18 5.94 17.51
N GLU A 58 2.25 6.12 18.82
CA GLU A 58 1.64 7.28 19.48
C GLU A 58 2.19 8.62 18.96
N ASN A 59 3.50 8.70 18.73
CA ASN A 59 4.13 9.89 18.19
C ASN A 59 3.64 10.21 16.78
N ALA A 60 3.51 9.17 15.94
CA ALA A 60 2.95 9.31 14.59
C ALA A 60 1.49 9.77 14.63
N ALA A 61 0.68 9.22 15.52
CA ALA A 61 -0.72 9.62 15.69
C ALA A 61 -0.88 11.10 16.07
N LYS A 62 0.02 11.61 16.91
CA LYS A 62 0.04 13.03 17.27
C LYS A 62 0.51 13.92 16.11
N LYS A 63 1.62 13.52 15.46
CA LYS A 63 2.28 14.31 14.42
C LYS A 63 1.50 14.34 13.11
N TYR A 64 0.89 13.23 12.74
CA TYR A 64 0.24 13.02 11.44
C TYR A 64 -1.27 12.80 11.55
N LYS A 65 -1.90 13.40 12.56
CA LYS A 65 -3.31 13.21 12.87
C LYS A 65 -4.22 13.38 11.66
N ASP A 66 -4.02 14.45 10.86
CA ASP A 66 -4.88 14.78 9.73
C ASP A 66 -4.80 13.74 8.59
N TYR A 67 -3.66 13.06 8.47
CA TYR A 67 -3.48 11.94 7.54
C TYR A 67 -4.05 10.63 8.08
N LEU A 68 -3.89 10.39 9.37
CA LEU A 68 -4.26 9.14 10.02
C LEU A 68 -5.76 9.02 10.26
N ASP A 69 -6.45 10.10 10.62
CA ASP A 69 -7.88 10.08 10.93
C ASP A 69 -8.74 9.50 9.78
N PRO A 70 -8.56 9.88 8.50
CA PRO A 70 -9.29 9.25 7.40
C PRO A 70 -8.97 7.76 7.22
N VAL A 71 -7.73 7.37 7.46
CA VAL A 71 -7.28 5.97 7.37
C VAL A 71 -7.99 5.13 8.42
N LEU A 72 -8.01 5.58 9.68
CA LEU A 72 -8.64 4.85 10.78
C LEU A 72 -10.15 4.67 10.63
N LYS A 73 -10.81 5.56 9.87
CA LYS A 73 -12.25 5.42 9.58
C LYS A 73 -12.57 4.28 8.61
N GLN A 74 -11.60 3.87 7.80
CA GLN A 74 -11.76 2.87 6.74
C GLN A 74 -11.03 1.57 7.03
N THR A 75 -10.15 1.53 8.04
CA THR A 75 -9.42 0.32 8.37
C THR A 75 -10.28 -0.69 9.10
N GLU A 76 -10.13 -1.97 8.77
CA GLU A 76 -10.80 -3.06 9.49
C GLU A 76 -10.24 -3.23 10.90
N HIS A 77 -8.92 -3.15 11.04
CA HIS A 77 -8.21 -3.31 12.31
C HIS A 77 -7.15 -2.23 12.51
N ALA A 78 -7.19 -1.56 13.65
CA ALA A 78 -6.21 -0.55 14.04
C ALA A 78 -5.37 -1.04 15.21
N TYR A 79 -4.04 -0.91 15.08
CA TYR A 79 -3.07 -1.34 16.08
C TYR A 79 -2.14 -0.20 16.47
N CYS A 80 -2.08 0.09 17.76
CA CYS A 80 -1.06 0.95 18.31
C CYS A 80 0.19 0.12 18.63
N ILE A 81 1.35 0.52 18.13
CA ILE A 81 2.62 -0.17 18.32
C ILE A 81 3.63 0.75 19.01
N GLU A 82 4.55 0.15 19.73
CA GLU A 82 5.68 0.87 20.31
C GLU A 82 6.69 1.31 19.23
N GLU A 83 7.42 2.38 19.49
CA GLU A 83 8.37 2.98 18.54
C GLU A 83 9.42 1.97 18.05
N HIS A 84 9.89 1.06 18.91
CA HIS A 84 10.89 0.06 18.54
C HIS A 84 10.37 -1.03 17.58
N ILE A 85 9.05 -1.15 17.43
CA ILE A 85 8.42 -2.09 16.48
C ILE A 85 8.35 -1.50 15.07
N ALA A 86 8.25 -0.17 14.93
CA ALA A 86 8.14 0.50 13.65
C ALA A 86 9.22 0.08 12.62
N PRO A 87 10.51 -0.07 12.99
CA PRO A 87 11.53 -0.55 12.05
C PRO A 87 11.26 -1.94 11.46
N MET A 88 10.54 -2.80 12.15
CA MET A 88 10.18 -4.14 11.65
C MET A 88 9.16 -4.09 10.50
N LEU A 89 8.35 -3.04 10.45
CA LEU A 89 7.32 -2.82 9.44
C LEU A 89 7.76 -1.85 8.34
N SER A 90 9.01 -1.38 8.40
CA SER A 90 9.55 -0.36 7.52
C SER A 90 10.57 -0.90 6.54
N ASP A 91 10.54 -0.35 5.33
CA ASP A 91 11.58 -0.48 4.30
C ASP A 91 12.50 0.77 4.26
N THR A 92 12.34 1.70 5.20
CA THR A 92 13.14 2.93 5.29
C THR A 92 13.98 2.96 6.57
N LYS A 93 15.05 3.77 6.55
CA LYS A 93 15.90 3.94 7.74
C LYS A 93 15.22 4.73 8.86
N ASN A 94 14.33 5.66 8.50
CA ASN A 94 13.64 6.55 9.43
C ASN A 94 12.13 6.49 9.18
N PRO A 95 11.43 5.47 9.68
CA PRO A 95 10.00 5.31 9.46
C PRO A 95 9.20 6.45 10.11
N GLN A 96 8.13 6.87 9.46
CA GLN A 96 7.19 7.83 10.01
C GLN A 96 6.29 7.23 11.10
N GLY A 97 6.28 5.91 11.23
CA GLY A 97 5.48 5.21 12.23
C GLY A 97 3.99 5.03 11.84
N ILE A 98 3.68 5.06 10.57
CA ILE A 98 2.34 4.73 10.04
C ILE A 98 2.49 3.73 8.90
N PHE A 99 1.77 2.61 9.00
CA PHE A 99 1.82 1.49 8.06
C PHE A 99 0.42 0.96 7.82
N CYS A 100 0.04 0.77 6.55
CA CYS A 100 -1.23 0.17 6.18
C CYS A 100 -1.02 -1.14 5.42
N VAL A 101 -1.65 -2.20 5.87
CA VAL A 101 -1.80 -3.43 5.11
C VAL A 101 -3.04 -3.28 4.24
N CYS A 102 -2.85 -3.25 2.94
CA CYS A 102 -3.90 -3.03 1.95
C CYS A 102 -4.17 -4.30 1.16
N ARG A 103 -5.43 -4.50 0.75
CA ARG A 103 -5.81 -5.60 -0.13
C ARG A 103 -5.48 -5.25 -1.58
N MET A 104 -4.91 -6.20 -2.30
CA MET A 104 -4.74 -6.05 -3.75
C MET A 104 -6.10 -6.02 -4.44
N PRO A 105 -6.25 -5.22 -5.50
CA PRO A 105 -7.48 -5.23 -6.29
C PRO A 105 -7.76 -6.64 -6.83
N LYS A 106 -9.02 -7.05 -6.79
CA LYS A 106 -9.45 -8.29 -7.42
C LYS A 106 -9.26 -8.18 -8.94
N ARG A 107 -8.72 -9.22 -9.53
CA ARG A 107 -8.60 -9.33 -10.99
C ARG A 107 -9.73 -10.21 -11.53
N ARG A 108 -10.23 -9.88 -12.71
CA ARG A 108 -11.16 -10.74 -13.45
C ARG A 108 -10.40 -11.96 -13.98
N ALA A 109 -11.16 -12.97 -14.40
CA ALA A 109 -10.58 -14.19 -15.00
C ALA A 109 -9.75 -13.90 -16.27
N ASP A 110 -10.00 -12.78 -16.96
CA ASP A 110 -9.24 -12.28 -18.10
C ASP A 110 -7.98 -11.50 -17.72
N GLY A 111 -7.65 -11.43 -16.41
CA GLY A 111 -6.49 -10.71 -15.89
C GLY A 111 -6.68 -9.20 -15.77
N LEU A 112 -7.79 -8.65 -16.22
CA LEU A 112 -8.08 -7.23 -16.08
C LEU A 112 -8.54 -6.90 -14.65
N PRO A 113 -8.19 -5.72 -14.13
CA PRO A 113 -8.70 -5.29 -12.83
C PRO A 113 -10.24 -5.19 -12.89
N VAL A 114 -10.89 -5.62 -11.83
CA VAL A 114 -12.30 -5.29 -11.62
C VAL A 114 -12.33 -3.80 -11.33
N SER A 115 -12.64 -2.99 -12.35
CA SER A 115 -12.88 -1.57 -12.12
C SER A 115 -14.09 -1.43 -11.19
N ALA A 116 -13.98 -0.56 -10.19
CA ALA A 116 -15.17 -0.12 -9.49
C ALA A 116 -16.17 0.39 -10.56
N GLU A 117 -17.39 -0.06 -10.51
CA GLU A 117 -18.43 0.19 -11.53
C GLU A 117 -18.73 1.68 -11.82
N SER A 118 -18.04 2.59 -11.15
CA SER A 118 -18.27 4.03 -11.21
C SER A 118 -17.47 4.79 -12.27
N ASP A 119 -16.48 4.17 -12.92
CA ASP A 119 -15.69 4.90 -13.92
C ASP A 119 -16.14 4.61 -15.35
N THR A 120 -17.23 5.27 -15.74
CA THR A 120 -17.79 5.20 -17.11
C THR A 120 -17.02 6.03 -18.14
N ARG A 121 -15.93 6.70 -17.71
CA ARG A 121 -15.14 7.52 -18.63
C ARG A 121 -14.36 6.64 -19.61
N PRO A 122 -14.43 6.92 -20.92
CA PRO A 122 -13.70 6.11 -21.89
C PRO A 122 -12.20 6.18 -21.61
N CYS A 123 -11.56 5.00 -21.53
CA CYS A 123 -10.12 4.92 -21.47
C CYS A 123 -9.53 5.39 -22.81
N ARG A 124 -8.85 6.54 -22.80
CA ARG A 124 -8.23 7.09 -24.00
C ARG A 124 -6.79 6.62 -24.20
N HIS A 125 -6.14 6.21 -23.13
CA HIS A 125 -4.72 5.86 -23.15
C HIS A 125 -4.45 4.62 -22.33
N VAL A 126 -3.67 3.71 -22.88
CA VAL A 126 -3.13 2.53 -22.21
C VAL A 126 -1.61 2.68 -22.20
N LEU A 127 -1.00 2.53 -21.06
CA LEU A 127 0.45 2.46 -20.93
C LEU A 127 0.88 0.99 -20.92
N VAL A 128 1.77 0.64 -21.84
CA VAL A 128 2.40 -0.69 -21.86
C VAL A 128 3.86 -0.52 -21.46
N MET A 129 4.28 -1.27 -20.45
CA MET A 129 5.67 -1.29 -19.99
C MET A 129 6.25 -2.69 -20.15
N GLU A 130 7.40 -2.77 -20.79
CA GLU A 130 8.09 -4.03 -21.04
C GLU A 130 9.43 -4.04 -20.32
N ASN A 131 9.69 -5.11 -19.55
CA ASN A 131 10.97 -5.39 -18.89
C ASN A 131 11.48 -4.26 -17.97
N ILE A 132 10.59 -3.54 -17.29
CA ILE A 132 10.97 -2.52 -16.31
C ILE A 132 11.31 -3.19 -15.00
N GLN A 133 12.59 -3.35 -14.71
CA GLN A 133 13.10 -4.07 -13.54
C GLN A 133 13.46 -3.14 -12.36
N ASP A 134 13.82 -1.89 -12.63
CA ASP A 134 14.19 -0.94 -11.58
C ASP A 134 12.95 -0.39 -10.87
N PRO A 135 12.81 -0.58 -9.53
CA PRO A 135 11.65 -0.13 -8.78
C PRO A 135 11.46 1.39 -8.77
N SER A 136 12.55 2.17 -8.81
CA SER A 136 12.47 3.64 -8.82
C SER A 136 11.93 4.14 -10.16
N ASN A 137 12.40 3.55 -11.26
CA ASN A 137 11.87 3.86 -12.60
C ASN A 137 10.40 3.47 -12.70
N MET A 138 10.02 2.29 -12.21
CA MET A 138 8.63 1.84 -12.16
C MET A 138 7.76 2.85 -11.42
N GLY A 139 8.13 3.24 -10.20
CA GLY A 139 7.38 4.21 -9.40
C GLY A 139 7.25 5.57 -10.06
N ASN A 140 8.34 6.08 -10.66
CA ASN A 140 8.33 7.36 -11.39
C ASN A 140 7.37 7.34 -12.59
N VAL A 141 7.39 6.26 -13.39
CA VAL A 141 6.49 6.11 -14.54
C VAL A 141 5.04 6.02 -14.09
N LEU A 142 4.74 5.25 -13.06
CA LEU A 142 3.38 5.10 -12.53
C LEU A 142 2.80 6.43 -12.05
N ARG A 143 3.57 7.23 -11.30
CA ARG A 143 3.13 8.56 -10.86
C ARG A 143 2.90 9.53 -12.02
N THR A 144 3.79 9.51 -12.99
CA THR A 144 3.64 10.35 -14.19
C THR A 144 2.41 9.94 -15.00
N ALA A 145 2.19 8.65 -15.16
CA ALA A 145 1.03 8.10 -15.85
C ALA A 145 -0.29 8.52 -15.17
N GLU A 146 -0.35 8.42 -13.85
CA GLU A 146 -1.50 8.86 -13.06
C GLU A 146 -1.76 10.36 -13.24
N ALA A 147 -0.72 11.19 -13.11
CA ALA A 147 -0.82 12.63 -13.28
C ALA A 147 -1.32 13.04 -14.69
N LEU A 148 -1.00 12.24 -15.72
CA LEU A 148 -1.46 12.42 -17.08
C LEU A 148 -2.83 11.78 -17.37
N GLY A 149 -3.47 11.18 -16.36
CA GLY A 149 -4.80 10.57 -16.48
C GLY A 149 -4.80 9.21 -17.18
N VAL A 150 -3.66 8.53 -17.27
CA VAL A 150 -3.56 7.16 -17.75
C VAL A 150 -4.15 6.23 -16.68
N ARG A 151 -5.13 5.41 -17.05
CA ARG A 151 -5.86 4.56 -16.10
C ARG A 151 -5.60 3.08 -16.29
N HIS A 152 -5.11 2.69 -17.44
CA HIS A 152 -4.83 1.31 -17.76
C HIS A 152 -3.33 1.13 -17.99
N LEU A 153 -2.80 0.15 -17.29
CA LEU A 153 -1.41 -0.24 -17.35
C LEU A 153 -1.31 -1.72 -17.68
N SER A 154 -0.50 -2.06 -18.67
CA SER A 154 -0.11 -3.43 -18.97
C SER A 154 1.38 -3.60 -18.75
N LEU A 155 1.74 -4.66 -18.03
CA LEU A 155 3.13 -5.07 -17.81
C LEU A 155 3.43 -6.29 -18.68
N VAL A 156 4.49 -6.22 -19.46
CA VAL A 156 4.91 -7.28 -20.39
C VAL A 156 6.34 -7.72 -20.06
N GLY A 157 6.60 -9.00 -20.21
CA GLY A 157 7.93 -9.55 -19.91
C GLY A 157 8.25 -9.54 -18.41
N THR A 158 9.53 -9.33 -18.08
CA THR A 158 10.02 -9.35 -16.70
C THR A 158 10.01 -7.94 -16.11
N CYS A 159 8.96 -7.61 -15.39
CA CYS A 159 8.87 -6.34 -14.63
C CYS A 159 9.05 -6.59 -13.13
N CYS A 160 9.52 -5.56 -12.41
CA CYS A 160 9.50 -5.59 -10.94
C CYS A 160 8.05 -5.59 -10.43
N ASP A 161 7.86 -6.05 -9.20
CA ASP A 161 6.54 -6.05 -8.55
C ASP A 161 6.10 -4.61 -8.27
N VAL A 162 4.95 -4.21 -8.81
CA VAL A 162 4.37 -2.86 -8.61
C VAL A 162 3.95 -2.61 -7.16
N TYR A 163 3.75 -3.65 -6.37
CA TYR A 163 3.42 -3.56 -4.95
C TYR A 163 4.65 -3.63 -4.03
N ALA A 164 5.86 -3.68 -4.59
CA ALA A 164 7.07 -3.59 -3.80
C ALA A 164 7.13 -2.25 -3.05
N PRO A 165 7.58 -2.24 -1.77
CA PRO A 165 7.61 -1.02 -0.96
C PRO A 165 8.32 0.15 -1.64
N LYS A 166 9.43 -0.13 -2.32
CA LYS A 166 10.23 0.88 -3.02
C LYS A 166 9.49 1.49 -4.23
N VAL A 167 8.67 0.70 -4.94
CA VAL A 167 7.83 1.20 -6.04
C VAL A 167 6.75 2.13 -5.50
N LEU A 168 6.08 1.73 -4.42
CA LEU A 168 4.96 2.50 -3.85
C LEU A 168 5.41 3.84 -3.26
N ARG A 169 6.65 3.92 -2.76
CA ARG A 169 7.22 5.18 -2.26
C ARG A 169 7.74 6.08 -3.37
N GLY A 170 8.08 5.49 -4.51
CA GLY A 170 8.78 6.09 -5.65
C GLY A 170 8.25 7.39 -6.18
#